data_7862a3d2106e4658a02c29fae1683f4d
#
_entry.id   7862a3d2106e4658a02c29fae1683f4d
#
_cell.length_a   1.000
_cell.length_b   1.000
_cell.length_c   1.000
_cell.angle_alpha   90.00
_cell.angle_beta   90.00
_cell.angle_gamma   90.00
#
_symmetry.space_group_name_H-M   'P 1'
#
loop_
_entity.id
_entity.type
_entity.pdbx_description
1 polymer ?
#
loop_
_entity_poly.entity_id
_entity_poly.type
_entity_poly.pdbx_seq_one_letter_code
_entity_poly.pdbx_strand_id
1 'polypeptide(L)'
;MTSDGAAVEVSRDLAPTGRLRASINLGNPVLAQGTAGSPGGITVDIARELARRLGLELDLLCFDAARKSVDALASGQADIGFVAIEPARAAHLAFSAPYLLIEGVFVVPQDSPLQSVADVDQPGVRIGVKQGSAYDLFLGRTLQHAEVVPGAEGVDVLRELGLAAGAGIRQPASDFVRDNPGFRLIDERFMEIRQAVATTRDRHPDSVHFLDQAVHELTATGFIAESLRRSGAGS
;
A
#
# COMPACT_ATOMS: atom_id res chain seq x y z
N MET A 1 -25.21 -2.57 26.87
CA MET A 1 -23.76 -2.74 27.09
C MET A 1 -23.18 -1.37 27.32
N THR A 2 -22.37 -1.19 28.37
CA THR A 2 -21.67 0.11 28.62
C THR A 2 -20.59 0.31 27.57
N SER A 3 -20.30 1.55 27.22
CA SER A 3 -19.25 1.94 26.27
C SER A 3 -17.88 1.28 26.56
N ASP A 4 -17.54 1.08 27.84
CA ASP A 4 -16.32 0.39 28.27
C ASP A 4 -16.30 -1.11 27.92
N GLY A 5 -17.43 -1.79 27.96
CA GLY A 5 -17.52 -3.20 27.60
C GLY A 5 -17.23 -3.46 26.14
N ALA A 6 -17.76 -2.62 25.24
CA ALA A 6 -17.54 -2.72 23.80
C ALA A 6 -16.08 -2.44 23.42
N ALA A 7 -15.43 -1.47 24.06
CA ALA A 7 -14.01 -1.18 23.82
C ALA A 7 -13.09 -2.35 24.22
N VAL A 8 -13.40 -3.04 25.32
CA VAL A 8 -12.63 -4.22 25.77
C VAL A 8 -12.81 -5.40 24.80
N GLU A 9 -14.00 -5.60 24.26
CA GLU A 9 -14.27 -6.66 23.28
C GLU A 9 -13.51 -6.41 21.96
N VAL A 10 -13.54 -5.19 21.44
CA VAL A 10 -12.77 -4.77 20.25
C VAL A 10 -11.27 -4.97 20.46
N SER A 11 -10.72 -4.57 21.62
CA SER A 11 -9.31 -4.76 21.93
C SER A 11 -8.91 -6.24 21.95
N ARG A 12 -9.74 -7.11 22.52
CA ARG A 12 -9.47 -8.55 22.58
C ARG A 12 -9.58 -9.22 21.21
N ASP A 13 -10.55 -8.80 20.40
CA ASP A 13 -10.72 -9.34 19.06
C ASP A 13 -9.56 -8.90 18.15
N LEU A 14 -9.19 -7.61 18.13
CA LEU A 14 -8.08 -7.10 17.31
C LEU A 14 -6.70 -7.57 17.80
N ALA A 15 -6.55 -7.84 19.09
CA ALA A 15 -5.26 -8.23 19.66
C ALA A 15 -5.38 -9.50 20.53
N PRO A 16 -5.61 -10.68 19.95
CA PRO A 16 -5.85 -11.91 20.68
C PRO A 16 -4.63 -12.38 21.51
N THR A 17 -3.45 -11.85 21.20
CA THR A 17 -2.22 -12.12 21.96
C THR A 17 -2.00 -11.14 23.12
N GLY A 18 -2.87 -10.13 23.28
CA GLY A 18 -2.73 -9.05 24.27
C GLY A 18 -1.84 -7.88 23.80
N ARG A 19 -1.27 -7.97 22.59
CA ARG A 19 -0.47 -6.92 21.92
C ARG A 19 -0.98 -6.74 20.51
N LEU A 20 -1.09 -5.49 20.04
CA LEU A 20 -1.49 -5.21 18.66
C LEU A 20 -0.29 -5.40 17.72
N ARG A 21 -0.35 -6.39 16.83
CA ARG A 21 0.68 -6.68 15.86
C ARG A 21 0.33 -6.01 14.52
N ALA A 22 1.10 -5.01 14.12
CA ALA A 22 0.88 -4.24 12.91
C ALA A 22 1.90 -4.61 11.81
N SER A 23 1.42 -5.02 10.66
CA SER A 23 2.25 -5.31 9.48
C SER A 23 2.59 -4.00 8.75
N ILE A 24 3.88 -3.70 8.62
CA ILE A 24 4.44 -2.48 8.01
C ILE A 24 5.21 -2.83 6.74
N ASN A 25 4.82 -2.23 5.63
CA ASN A 25 5.48 -2.42 4.34
C ASN A 25 6.54 -1.33 4.09
N LEU A 26 7.81 -1.61 4.40
CA LEU A 26 8.96 -0.73 4.11
C LEU A 26 9.30 -0.67 2.61
N GLY A 27 8.77 -1.58 1.80
CA GLY A 27 8.95 -1.57 0.34
C GLY A 27 8.13 -0.50 -0.39
N ASN A 28 7.39 0.34 0.35
CA ASN A 28 6.70 1.51 -0.19
C ASN A 28 7.10 2.76 0.62
N PRO A 29 8.05 3.57 0.12
CA PRO A 29 8.59 4.71 0.87
C PRO A 29 7.58 5.84 1.09
N VAL A 30 6.47 5.87 0.37
CA VAL A 30 5.36 6.81 0.64
C VAL A 30 4.63 6.44 1.93
N LEU A 31 4.58 5.15 2.28
CA LEU A 31 3.84 4.64 3.43
C LEU A 31 4.70 4.48 4.68
N ALA A 32 5.93 3.98 4.51
CA ALA A 32 6.84 3.74 5.61
C ALA A 32 8.29 3.91 5.17
N GLN A 33 9.13 4.41 6.07
CA GLN A 33 10.55 4.63 5.87
C GLN A 33 11.35 4.09 7.05
N GLY A 34 12.69 4.10 6.92
CA GLY A 34 13.60 3.65 7.95
C GLY A 34 13.95 2.17 7.83
N THR A 35 14.22 1.54 8.96
CA THR A 35 14.61 0.12 9.05
C THR A 35 13.63 -0.66 9.91
N ALA A 36 13.70 -1.99 9.88
CA ALA A 36 12.88 -2.84 10.74
C ALA A 36 13.08 -2.55 12.25
N GLY A 37 14.26 -2.10 12.65
CA GLY A 37 14.54 -1.72 14.05
C GLY A 37 14.11 -0.29 14.41
N SER A 38 13.88 0.57 13.41
CA SER A 38 13.45 1.96 13.59
C SER A 38 12.56 2.42 12.42
N PRO A 39 11.35 1.85 12.29
CA PRO A 39 10.42 2.23 11.23
C PRO A 39 9.72 3.55 11.58
N GLY A 40 9.39 4.33 10.54
CA GLY A 40 8.64 5.58 10.61
C GLY A 40 7.67 5.70 9.45
N GLY A 41 6.99 6.85 9.36
CA GLY A 41 6.03 7.16 8.31
C GLY A 41 4.58 6.94 8.72
N ILE A 42 3.68 7.26 7.80
CA ILE A 42 2.24 7.33 8.09
C ILE A 42 1.65 6.03 8.63
N THR A 43 2.07 4.88 8.14
CA THR A 43 1.52 3.59 8.60
C THR A 43 1.93 3.29 10.03
N VAL A 44 3.15 3.65 10.41
CA VAL A 44 3.65 3.53 11.78
C VAL A 44 2.91 4.47 12.72
N ASP A 45 2.66 5.71 12.29
CA ASP A 45 1.95 6.70 13.08
C ASP A 45 0.49 6.29 13.31
N ILE A 46 -0.20 5.78 12.28
CA ILE A 46 -1.56 5.25 12.42
C ILE A 46 -1.56 4.01 13.36
N ALA A 47 -0.61 3.08 13.21
CA ALA A 47 -0.52 1.91 14.08
C ALA A 47 -0.36 2.30 15.55
N ARG A 48 0.50 3.28 15.85
CA ARG A 48 0.71 3.82 17.21
C ARG A 48 -0.58 4.42 17.77
N GLU A 49 -1.28 5.21 16.96
CA GLU A 49 -2.52 5.85 17.40
C GLU A 49 -3.64 4.82 17.63
N LEU A 50 -3.76 3.79 16.79
CA LEU A 50 -4.71 2.69 16.99
C LEU A 50 -4.40 1.92 18.29
N ALA A 51 -3.14 1.57 18.53
CA ALA A 51 -2.72 0.90 19.76
C ALA A 51 -3.02 1.74 21.00
N ARG A 52 -2.74 3.06 20.95
CA ARG A 52 -3.05 4.01 22.04
C ARG A 52 -4.55 4.08 22.34
N ARG A 53 -5.41 4.11 21.32
CA ARG A 53 -6.88 4.12 21.47
C ARG A 53 -7.40 2.83 22.08
N LEU A 54 -6.79 1.71 21.74
CA LEU A 54 -7.15 0.38 22.28
C LEU A 54 -6.55 0.11 23.66
N GLY A 55 -5.63 0.95 24.14
CA GLY A 55 -4.91 0.73 25.39
C GLY A 55 -3.96 -0.48 25.33
N LEU A 56 -3.39 -0.77 24.15
CA LEU A 56 -2.57 -1.93 23.87
C LEU A 56 -1.11 -1.55 23.61
N GLU A 57 -0.20 -2.44 23.95
CA GLU A 57 1.18 -2.42 23.45
C GLU A 57 1.21 -2.76 21.95
N LEU A 58 2.17 -2.17 21.22
CA LEU A 58 2.29 -2.31 19.77
C LEU A 58 3.55 -3.07 19.38
N ASP A 59 3.40 -4.06 18.51
CA ASP A 59 4.48 -4.75 17.80
C ASP A 59 4.44 -4.38 16.31
N LEU A 60 5.55 -3.83 15.78
CA LEU A 60 5.69 -3.49 14.37
C LEU A 60 6.42 -4.62 13.63
N LEU A 61 5.72 -5.30 12.73
CA LEU A 61 6.25 -6.38 11.91
C LEU A 61 6.56 -5.82 10.51
N CYS A 62 7.85 -5.57 10.24
CA CYS A 62 8.30 -4.91 9.03
C CYS A 62 8.61 -5.89 7.91
N PHE A 63 8.13 -5.57 6.70
CA PHE A 63 8.32 -6.35 5.47
C PHE A 63 8.81 -5.44 4.34
N ASP A 64 9.51 -6.01 3.37
CA ASP A 64 10.06 -5.31 2.20
C ASP A 64 9.10 -5.29 0.99
N ALA A 65 7.93 -5.94 1.09
CA ALA A 65 6.96 -6.03 0.00
C ALA A 65 5.52 -6.13 0.50
N ALA A 66 4.58 -5.54 -0.25
CA ALA A 66 3.15 -5.55 0.06
C ALA A 66 2.59 -6.98 0.19
N ARG A 67 3.01 -7.92 -0.68
CA ARG A 67 2.56 -9.31 -0.62
C ARG A 67 2.91 -9.97 0.72
N LYS A 68 4.13 -9.75 1.26
CA LYS A 68 4.54 -10.29 2.56
C LYS A 68 3.72 -9.71 3.71
N SER A 69 3.35 -8.44 3.61
CA SER A 69 2.46 -7.75 4.55
C SER A 69 1.05 -8.35 4.54
N VAL A 70 0.53 -8.67 3.35
CA VAL A 70 -0.76 -9.36 3.17
C VAL A 70 -0.70 -10.80 3.70
N ASP A 71 0.38 -11.53 3.40
CA ASP A 71 0.58 -12.90 3.88
C ASP A 71 0.63 -12.96 5.41
N ALA A 72 1.28 -12.00 6.06
CA ALA A 72 1.34 -11.88 7.51
C ALA A 72 -0.05 -11.66 8.14
N LEU A 73 -0.92 -10.87 7.49
CA LEU A 73 -2.33 -10.73 7.90
C LEU A 73 -3.10 -12.03 7.70
N ALA A 74 -3.06 -12.60 6.49
CA ALA A 74 -3.82 -13.79 6.14
C ALA A 74 -3.44 -15.02 7.00
N SER A 75 -2.18 -15.11 7.44
CA SER A 75 -1.71 -16.19 8.32
C SER A 75 -1.93 -15.93 9.82
N GLY A 76 -2.47 -14.76 10.21
CA GLY A 76 -2.62 -14.37 11.62
C GLY A 76 -1.31 -14.03 12.33
N GLN A 77 -0.22 -13.83 11.60
CA GLN A 77 1.04 -13.32 12.14
C GLN A 77 0.89 -11.85 12.55
N ALA A 78 0.13 -11.06 11.78
CA ALA A 78 -0.26 -9.69 12.10
C ALA A 78 -1.77 -9.59 12.35
N ASP A 79 -2.19 -8.63 13.16
CA ASP A 79 -3.58 -8.35 13.49
C ASP A 79 -4.18 -7.28 12.59
N ILE A 80 -3.38 -6.25 12.29
CA ILE A 80 -3.71 -5.18 11.37
C ILE A 80 -2.58 -4.98 10.35
N GLY A 81 -2.91 -4.38 9.21
CA GLY A 81 -1.92 -4.01 8.19
C GLY A 81 -2.40 -2.83 7.36
N PHE A 82 -1.50 -2.31 6.53
CA PHE A 82 -1.70 -1.11 5.72
C PHE A 82 -1.50 -1.50 4.26
N VAL A 83 -2.59 -1.78 3.58
CA VAL A 83 -2.56 -2.36 2.23
C VAL A 83 -3.60 -1.73 1.32
N ALA A 84 -3.32 -1.77 0.02
CA ALA A 84 -4.27 -1.30 -0.98
C ALA A 84 -5.54 -2.16 -0.99
N ILE A 85 -6.69 -1.52 -1.12
CA ILE A 85 -7.98 -2.18 -1.39
C ILE A 85 -7.90 -2.80 -2.79
N GLU A 86 -7.88 -4.13 -2.85
CA GLU A 86 -7.83 -4.92 -4.08
C GLU A 86 -8.81 -6.08 -4.01
N PRO A 87 -9.54 -6.41 -5.11
CA PRO A 87 -10.54 -7.50 -5.11
C PRO A 87 -9.96 -8.83 -4.63
N ALA A 88 -8.74 -9.19 -5.07
CA ALA A 88 -8.09 -10.42 -4.64
C ALA A 88 -7.83 -10.47 -3.13
N ARG A 89 -7.52 -9.32 -2.51
CA ARG A 89 -7.27 -9.19 -1.07
C ARG A 89 -8.60 -9.18 -0.29
N ALA A 90 -9.66 -8.58 -0.85
CA ALA A 90 -10.97 -8.50 -0.23
C ALA A 90 -11.64 -9.86 -0.03
N ALA A 91 -11.15 -10.92 -0.68
CA ALA A 91 -11.59 -12.29 -0.39
C ALA A 91 -11.27 -12.73 1.05
N HIS A 92 -10.19 -12.22 1.65
CA HIS A 92 -9.67 -12.64 2.95
C HIS A 92 -9.54 -11.51 3.98
N LEU A 93 -9.56 -10.25 3.52
CA LEU A 93 -9.36 -9.08 4.36
C LEU A 93 -10.61 -8.20 4.41
N ALA A 94 -10.84 -7.57 5.56
CA ALA A 94 -11.75 -6.45 5.75
C ALA A 94 -10.92 -5.16 5.79
N PHE A 95 -11.49 -4.06 5.28
CA PHE A 95 -10.80 -2.78 5.12
C PHE A 95 -11.58 -1.64 5.78
N SER A 96 -10.85 -0.66 6.30
CA SER A 96 -11.37 0.67 6.59
C SER A 96 -11.66 1.45 5.30
N ALA A 97 -12.24 2.64 5.42
CA ALA A 97 -12.12 3.67 4.39
C ALA A 97 -10.63 3.94 4.06
N PRO A 98 -10.31 4.37 2.83
CA PRO A 98 -8.93 4.68 2.46
C PRO A 98 -8.43 5.92 3.22
N TYR A 99 -7.23 5.81 3.81
CA TYR A 99 -6.55 6.95 4.46
C TYR A 99 -5.64 7.70 3.49
N LEU A 100 -5.26 7.10 2.36
CA LEU A 100 -4.37 7.69 1.36
C LEU A 100 -4.69 7.17 -0.03
N LEU A 101 -4.61 8.06 -1.03
CA LEU A 101 -4.68 7.74 -2.44
C LEU A 101 -3.30 7.92 -3.05
N ILE A 102 -2.80 6.90 -3.75
CA ILE A 102 -1.51 6.89 -4.43
C ILE A 102 -1.76 6.63 -5.91
N GLU A 103 -1.05 7.34 -6.79
CA GLU A 103 -1.19 7.16 -8.23
C GLU A 103 -0.23 6.09 -8.76
N GLY A 104 -0.76 5.15 -9.54
CA GLY A 104 0.00 4.26 -10.39
C GLY A 104 0.28 4.91 -11.75
N VAL A 105 1.55 4.94 -12.15
CA VAL A 105 2.01 5.58 -13.39
C VAL A 105 2.95 4.65 -14.16
N PHE A 106 3.10 4.91 -15.46
CA PHE A 106 4.09 4.23 -16.30
C PHE A 106 5.34 5.10 -16.49
N VAL A 107 6.48 4.44 -16.45
CA VAL A 107 7.77 4.94 -16.90
C VAL A 107 8.09 4.27 -18.23
N VAL A 108 8.55 5.05 -19.20
CA VAL A 108 8.94 4.57 -20.53
C VAL A 108 10.30 5.15 -20.93
N PRO A 109 11.03 4.53 -21.89
CA PRO A 109 12.20 5.18 -22.48
C PRO A 109 11.87 6.58 -23.02
N GLN A 110 12.85 7.48 -22.99
CA GLN A 110 12.66 8.90 -23.39
C GLN A 110 12.13 9.04 -24.83
N ASP A 111 12.58 8.16 -25.73
CA ASP A 111 12.22 8.13 -27.14
C ASP A 111 11.04 7.17 -27.47
N SER A 112 10.39 6.63 -26.44
CA SER A 112 9.27 5.70 -26.60
C SER A 112 8.12 6.34 -27.39
N PRO A 113 7.48 5.60 -28.32
CA PRO A 113 6.27 6.05 -29.00
C PRO A 113 5.02 6.06 -28.08
N LEU A 114 5.09 5.42 -26.90
CA LEU A 114 3.97 5.38 -25.94
C LEU A 114 3.81 6.73 -25.25
N GLN A 115 2.75 7.48 -25.57
CA GLN A 115 2.54 8.84 -25.08
C GLN A 115 1.44 8.93 -24.01
N SER A 116 0.53 7.97 -23.99
CA SER A 116 -0.63 7.92 -23.10
C SER A 116 -0.79 6.53 -22.46
N VAL A 117 -1.60 6.43 -21.43
CA VAL A 117 -1.97 5.14 -20.80
C VAL A 117 -2.63 4.21 -21.83
N ALA A 118 -3.43 4.75 -22.74
CA ALA A 118 -4.10 3.98 -23.79
C ALA A 118 -3.13 3.30 -24.79
N ASP A 119 -1.94 3.87 -24.97
CA ASP A 119 -0.93 3.32 -25.88
C ASP A 119 -0.24 2.09 -25.28
N VAL A 120 -0.33 1.89 -23.97
CA VAL A 120 0.44 0.83 -23.29
C VAL A 120 -0.17 -0.55 -23.45
N ASP A 121 -1.51 -0.67 -23.56
CA ASP A 121 -2.18 -1.97 -23.73
C ASP A 121 -2.23 -2.39 -25.21
N GLN A 122 -1.08 -2.71 -25.79
CA GLN A 122 -0.95 -3.15 -27.19
C GLN A 122 -0.23 -4.48 -27.28
N PRO A 123 -0.51 -5.29 -28.35
CA PRO A 123 0.23 -6.53 -28.61
C PRO A 123 1.74 -6.30 -28.70
N GLY A 124 2.51 -7.11 -27.99
CA GLY A 124 3.96 -7.04 -27.95
C GLY A 124 4.53 -6.02 -26.94
N VAL A 125 3.71 -5.21 -26.29
CA VAL A 125 4.14 -4.37 -25.17
C VAL A 125 4.33 -5.21 -23.93
N ARG A 126 5.50 -5.11 -23.30
CA ARG A 126 5.84 -5.77 -22.05
C ARG A 126 6.10 -4.74 -20.98
N ILE A 127 5.49 -4.93 -19.80
CA ILE A 127 5.45 -3.95 -18.72
C ILE A 127 6.08 -4.56 -17.47
N GLY A 128 7.18 -3.96 -16.99
CA GLY A 128 7.77 -4.34 -15.70
C GLY A 128 6.87 -3.95 -14.54
N VAL A 129 6.67 -4.87 -13.58
CA VAL A 129 5.86 -4.62 -12.39
C VAL A 129 6.55 -5.14 -11.13
N LYS A 130 6.27 -4.52 -9.97
CA LYS A 130 6.67 -5.08 -8.68
C LYS A 130 5.73 -6.22 -8.31
N GLN A 131 6.27 -7.41 -8.18
CA GLN A 131 5.50 -8.63 -7.93
C GLN A 131 4.59 -8.52 -6.69
N GLY A 132 3.29 -8.80 -6.87
CA GLY A 132 2.28 -8.77 -5.81
C GLY A 132 1.91 -7.36 -5.32
N SER A 133 2.34 -6.31 -6.01
CA SER A 133 1.88 -4.95 -5.77
C SER A 133 0.41 -4.77 -6.20
N ALA A 134 -0.23 -3.68 -5.75
CA ALA A 134 -1.60 -3.37 -6.18
C ALA A 134 -1.69 -3.16 -7.70
N TYR A 135 -0.68 -2.52 -8.29
CA TYR A 135 -0.66 -2.29 -9.73
C TYR A 135 -0.31 -3.53 -10.56
N ASP A 136 0.47 -4.49 -10.03
CA ASP A 136 0.64 -5.80 -10.64
C ASP A 136 -0.70 -6.54 -10.72
N LEU A 137 -1.43 -6.63 -9.61
CA LEU A 137 -2.75 -7.24 -9.55
C LEU A 137 -3.78 -6.53 -10.44
N PHE A 138 -3.71 -5.20 -10.51
CA PHE A 138 -4.59 -4.40 -11.37
C PHE A 138 -4.31 -4.65 -12.85
N LEU A 139 -3.06 -4.49 -13.28
CA LEU A 139 -2.66 -4.67 -14.67
C LEU A 139 -2.90 -6.11 -15.14
N GLY A 140 -2.58 -7.11 -14.32
CA GLY A 140 -2.78 -8.52 -14.65
C GLY A 140 -4.25 -8.90 -14.91
N ARG A 141 -5.23 -8.12 -14.39
CA ARG A 141 -6.66 -8.39 -14.66
C ARG A 141 -7.30 -7.45 -15.69
N THR A 142 -6.67 -6.30 -15.99
CA THR A 142 -7.29 -5.27 -16.84
C THR A 142 -6.71 -5.19 -18.24
N LEU A 143 -5.43 -5.52 -18.41
CA LEU A 143 -4.79 -5.54 -19.72
C LEU A 143 -5.42 -6.62 -20.60
N GLN A 144 -5.59 -6.29 -21.88
CA GLN A 144 -6.15 -7.18 -22.89
C GLN A 144 -5.07 -7.73 -23.84
N HIS A 145 -3.99 -6.98 -24.05
CA HIS A 145 -2.99 -7.25 -25.08
C HIS A 145 -1.56 -7.23 -24.57
N ALA A 146 -1.21 -6.30 -23.69
CA ALA A 146 0.12 -6.19 -23.13
C ALA A 146 0.40 -7.24 -22.04
N GLU A 147 1.67 -7.57 -21.83
CA GLU A 147 2.12 -8.56 -20.86
C GLU A 147 2.79 -7.91 -19.65
N VAL A 148 2.47 -8.35 -18.44
CA VAL A 148 3.20 -7.96 -17.23
C VAL A 148 4.42 -8.86 -17.02
N VAL A 149 5.54 -8.25 -16.65
CA VAL A 149 6.80 -8.93 -16.31
C VAL A 149 7.12 -8.61 -14.85
N PRO A 150 6.86 -9.56 -13.92
CA PRO A 150 7.05 -9.30 -12.49
C PRO A 150 8.53 -9.33 -12.09
N GLY A 151 8.89 -8.46 -11.14
CA GLY A 151 10.23 -8.41 -10.54
C GLY A 151 10.22 -7.71 -9.19
N ALA A 152 11.39 -7.28 -8.74
CA ALA A 152 11.55 -6.58 -7.45
C ALA A 152 10.97 -5.16 -7.50
N GLU A 153 11.26 -4.41 -8.59
CA GLU A 153 10.69 -3.10 -8.88
C GLU A 153 10.40 -3.00 -10.38
N GLY A 154 9.23 -2.43 -10.75
CA GLY A 154 8.81 -2.37 -12.16
C GLY A 154 9.75 -1.57 -13.06
N VAL A 155 10.29 -0.47 -12.55
CA VAL A 155 11.24 0.38 -13.29
C VAL A 155 12.62 -0.26 -13.44
N ASP A 156 13.04 -1.11 -12.50
CA ASP A 156 14.29 -1.86 -12.64
C ASP A 156 14.13 -2.97 -13.69
N VAL A 157 13.00 -3.67 -13.69
CA VAL A 157 12.70 -4.68 -14.72
C VAL A 157 12.65 -4.05 -16.11
N LEU A 158 12.02 -2.85 -16.25
CA LEU A 158 12.06 -2.06 -17.49
C LEU A 158 13.50 -1.85 -17.97
N ARG A 159 14.35 -1.33 -17.10
CA ARG A 159 15.75 -0.96 -17.42
C ARG A 159 16.59 -2.20 -17.75
N GLU A 160 16.53 -3.24 -16.91
CA GLU A 160 17.36 -4.43 -17.02
C GLU A 160 17.03 -5.28 -18.24
N LEU A 161 15.74 -5.38 -18.58
CA LEU A 161 15.26 -6.21 -19.68
C LEU A 161 14.94 -5.42 -20.96
N GLY A 162 15.15 -4.08 -20.97
CA GLY A 162 14.83 -3.24 -22.11
C GLY A 162 13.36 -3.32 -22.52
N LEU A 163 12.44 -3.29 -21.53
CA LEU A 163 11.02 -3.40 -21.79
C LEU A 163 10.44 -2.11 -22.38
N ALA A 164 9.21 -2.14 -22.85
CA ALA A 164 8.52 -0.98 -23.41
C ALA A 164 8.05 -0.01 -22.31
N ALA A 165 7.67 -0.52 -21.13
CA ALA A 165 7.22 0.27 -20.00
C ALA A 165 7.57 -0.40 -18.66
N GLY A 166 7.61 0.39 -17.59
CA GLY A 166 7.64 -0.07 -16.20
C GLY A 166 6.55 0.63 -15.41
N ALA A 167 5.79 -0.12 -14.62
CA ALA A 167 4.79 0.43 -13.73
C ALA A 167 5.37 0.71 -12.35
N GLY A 168 4.92 1.80 -11.73
CA GLY A 168 5.32 2.19 -10.39
C GLY A 168 4.32 3.15 -9.75
N ILE A 169 4.58 3.51 -8.50
CA ILE A 169 3.86 4.60 -7.84
C ILE A 169 4.56 5.93 -8.17
N ARG A 170 3.76 7.02 -8.34
CA ARG A 170 4.24 8.28 -8.92
C ARG A 170 5.52 8.82 -8.28
N GLN A 171 5.60 8.92 -6.96
CA GLN A 171 6.75 9.55 -6.31
C GLN A 171 8.07 8.79 -6.57
N PRO A 172 8.21 7.49 -6.25
CA PRO A 172 9.42 6.73 -6.61
C PRO A 172 9.70 6.68 -8.11
N ALA A 173 8.66 6.64 -8.95
CA ALA A 173 8.83 6.67 -10.40
C ALA A 173 9.39 8.03 -10.88
N SER A 174 8.96 9.14 -10.29
CA SER A 174 9.49 10.48 -10.56
C SER A 174 10.95 10.60 -10.12
N ASP A 175 11.29 10.06 -8.95
CA ASP A 175 12.67 10.02 -8.46
C ASP A 175 13.56 9.20 -9.41
N PHE A 176 13.08 8.04 -9.85
CA PHE A 176 13.78 7.20 -10.82
C PHE A 176 14.06 7.96 -12.13
N VAL A 177 13.06 8.64 -12.69
CA VAL A 177 13.21 9.41 -13.96
C VAL A 177 14.18 10.58 -13.77
N ARG A 178 14.13 11.30 -12.66
CA ARG A 178 15.07 12.37 -12.34
C ARG A 178 16.51 11.87 -12.35
N ASP A 179 16.76 10.68 -11.80
CA ASP A 179 18.08 10.09 -11.66
C ASP A 179 18.51 9.30 -12.93
N ASN A 180 17.57 9.05 -13.87
CA ASN A 180 17.79 8.31 -15.11
C ASN A 180 17.19 9.07 -16.32
N PRO A 181 17.90 10.07 -16.90
CA PRO A 181 17.36 10.95 -17.94
C PRO A 181 17.05 10.26 -19.28
N GLY A 182 17.39 8.99 -19.43
CA GLY A 182 16.98 8.16 -20.58
C GLY A 182 15.53 7.64 -20.49
N PHE A 183 14.79 8.02 -19.45
CA PHE A 183 13.41 7.62 -19.21
C PHE A 183 12.54 8.84 -18.93
N ARG A 184 11.22 8.67 -19.10
CA ARG A 184 10.21 9.67 -18.76
C ARG A 184 8.97 9.01 -18.17
N LEU A 185 8.15 9.79 -17.48
CA LEU A 185 6.81 9.37 -17.08
C LEU A 185 5.82 9.52 -18.26
N ILE A 186 4.80 8.67 -18.27
CA ILE A 186 3.51 9.03 -18.86
C ILE A 186 2.75 9.76 -17.75
N ASP A 187 2.39 11.04 -17.97
CA ASP A 187 1.83 11.91 -16.94
C ASP A 187 0.47 11.42 -16.39
N GLU A 188 -0.29 10.71 -17.22
CA GLU A 188 -1.56 10.12 -16.82
C GLU A 188 -1.33 8.99 -15.80
N ARG A 189 -2.18 8.97 -14.75
CA ARG A 189 -2.28 7.79 -13.90
C ARG A 189 -3.09 6.70 -14.59
N PHE A 190 -2.63 5.45 -14.55
CA PHE A 190 -3.43 4.32 -15.03
C PHE A 190 -4.34 3.73 -13.93
N MET A 191 -4.01 4.01 -12.65
CA MET A 191 -4.85 3.60 -11.52
C MET A 191 -4.69 4.55 -10.34
N GLU A 192 -5.71 4.54 -9.47
CA GLU A 192 -5.68 5.11 -8.14
C GLU A 192 -5.60 3.98 -7.11
N ILE A 193 -4.53 3.96 -6.34
CA ILE A 193 -4.27 2.96 -5.31
C ILE A 193 -4.82 3.47 -3.98
N ARG A 194 -5.89 2.87 -3.50
CA ARG A 194 -6.61 3.25 -2.28
C ARG A 194 -6.03 2.49 -1.09
N GLN A 195 -5.17 3.14 -0.30
CA GLN A 195 -4.54 2.56 0.88
C GLN A 195 -5.46 2.61 2.09
N ALA A 196 -5.68 1.46 2.73
CA ALA A 196 -6.56 1.33 3.89
C ALA A 196 -5.88 0.56 5.03
N VAL A 197 -6.41 0.71 6.23
CA VAL A 197 -6.13 -0.22 7.32
C VAL A 197 -6.94 -1.48 7.07
N ALA A 198 -6.30 -2.64 7.18
CA ALA A 198 -6.93 -3.93 6.96
C ALA A 198 -6.72 -4.86 8.16
N THR A 199 -7.64 -5.76 8.33
CA THR A 199 -7.58 -6.90 9.25
C THR A 199 -8.15 -8.14 8.56
N THR A 200 -8.10 -9.31 9.18
CA THR A 200 -8.73 -10.50 8.61
C THR A 200 -10.26 -10.38 8.60
N ARG A 201 -10.89 -11.02 7.62
CA ARG A 201 -12.34 -10.88 7.38
C ARG A 201 -13.21 -11.55 8.44
N ASP A 202 -12.65 -12.43 9.23
CA ASP A 202 -13.30 -13.17 10.31
C ASP A 202 -13.34 -12.40 11.65
N ARG A 203 -12.76 -11.20 11.71
CA ARG A 203 -12.87 -10.32 12.88
C ARG A 203 -14.30 -9.86 13.10
N HIS A 204 -14.62 -9.59 14.35
CA HIS A 204 -15.95 -9.09 14.73
C HIS A 204 -16.27 -7.80 13.96
N PRO A 205 -17.53 -7.60 13.51
CA PRO A 205 -17.94 -6.37 12.79
C PRO A 205 -17.61 -5.08 13.54
N ASP A 206 -17.70 -5.07 14.86
CA ASP A 206 -17.36 -3.90 15.68
C ASP A 206 -15.89 -3.54 15.61
N SER A 207 -15.00 -4.53 15.45
CA SER A 207 -13.56 -4.32 15.26
C SER A 207 -13.26 -3.67 13.92
N VAL A 208 -13.93 -4.13 12.86
CA VAL A 208 -13.82 -3.50 11.52
C VAL A 208 -14.38 -2.09 11.55
N HIS A 209 -15.51 -1.89 12.20
CA HIS A 209 -16.13 -0.57 12.38
C HIS A 209 -15.23 0.39 13.16
N PHE A 210 -14.58 -0.08 14.24
CA PHE A 210 -13.62 0.70 14.99
C PHE A 210 -12.47 1.19 14.12
N LEU A 211 -11.87 0.32 13.27
CA LEU A 211 -10.80 0.69 12.35
C LEU A 211 -11.27 1.74 11.35
N ASP A 212 -12.48 1.59 10.81
CA ASP A 212 -13.08 2.52 9.87
C ASP A 212 -13.33 3.90 10.49
N GLN A 213 -13.95 3.94 11.66
CA GLN A 213 -14.17 5.19 12.41
C GLN A 213 -12.87 5.87 12.78
N ALA A 214 -11.86 5.12 13.26
CA ALA A 214 -10.57 5.67 13.60
C ALA A 214 -9.90 6.33 12.39
N VAL A 215 -9.95 5.70 11.21
CA VAL A 215 -9.41 6.28 9.97
C VAL A 215 -10.16 7.55 9.56
N HIS A 216 -11.49 7.55 9.66
CA HIS A 216 -12.30 8.74 9.40
C HIS A 216 -11.90 9.92 10.29
N GLU A 217 -11.76 9.69 11.58
CA GLU A 217 -11.37 10.72 12.53
C GLU A 217 -9.94 11.22 12.31
N LEU A 218 -8.98 10.31 12.04
CA LEU A 218 -7.60 10.67 11.74
C LEU A 218 -7.49 11.53 10.47
N THR A 219 -8.33 11.25 9.48
CA THR A 219 -8.42 12.05 8.25
C THR A 219 -9.03 13.42 8.55
N ALA A 220 -10.17 13.46 9.26
CA ALA A 220 -10.89 14.69 9.57
C ALA A 220 -10.09 15.66 10.46
N THR A 221 -9.28 15.13 11.38
CA THR A 221 -8.41 15.94 12.27
C THR A 221 -7.12 16.43 11.62
N GLY A 222 -6.83 16.03 10.38
CA GLY A 222 -5.60 16.37 9.67
C GLY A 222 -4.37 15.55 10.10
N PHE A 223 -4.54 14.56 10.97
CA PHE A 223 -3.45 13.69 11.44
C PHE A 223 -2.70 13.02 10.26
N ILE A 224 -3.45 12.51 9.27
CA ILE A 224 -2.90 11.88 8.07
C ILE A 224 -2.02 12.86 7.29
N ALA A 225 -2.53 14.06 7.00
CA ALA A 225 -1.79 15.08 6.26
C ALA A 225 -0.52 15.53 6.99
N GLU A 226 -0.61 15.70 8.31
CA GLU A 226 0.53 16.08 9.14
C GLU A 226 1.62 15.00 9.18
N SER A 227 1.22 13.72 9.29
CA SER A 227 2.16 12.58 9.26
C SER A 227 2.88 12.47 7.92
N LEU A 228 2.15 12.61 6.80
CA LEU A 228 2.73 12.62 5.45
C LEU A 228 3.73 13.77 5.28
N ARG A 229 3.38 14.97 5.75
CA ARG A 229 4.28 16.13 5.69
C ARG A 229 5.56 15.91 6.49
N ARG A 230 5.47 15.34 7.70
CA ARG A 230 6.66 15.03 8.54
C ARG A 230 7.58 13.99 7.90
N SER A 231 7.02 13.02 7.19
CA SER A 231 7.79 11.96 6.52
C SER A 231 8.36 12.39 5.16
N GLY A 232 8.07 13.61 4.69
CA GLY A 232 8.49 14.07 3.36
C GLY A 232 7.74 13.39 2.20
N ALA A 233 6.70 12.63 2.49
CA ALA A 233 5.90 11.92 1.48
C ALA A 233 4.69 12.73 0.98
N GLY A 234 4.51 13.96 1.45
CA GLY A 234 3.36 14.82 1.18
C GLY A 234 3.60 15.94 0.16
N SER A 235 4.60 15.81 -0.71
CA SER A 235 4.91 16.80 -1.76
C SER A 235 4.48 16.31 -3.11
#